data_0ae27901c49cb61ac449934cfedc3f8f
#
_entry.id   0ae27901c49cb61ac449934cfedc3f8f
#
_cell.length_a   1.000
_cell.length_b   1.000
_cell.length_c   1.000
_cell.angle_alpha   90.00
_cell.angle_beta   90.00
_cell.angle_gamma   90.00
#
_symmetry.space_group_name_H-M   'P 1'
#
loop_
_entity.id
_entity.type
_entity.pdbx_description
1 polymer ?
#
loop_
_entity_poly.entity_id
_entity_poly.type
_entity_poly.pdbx_seq_one_letter_code
_entity_poly.pdbx_strand_id
1 'polypeptide(L)'
;MQNYFRLLILLVLSGLAPNLSSAQTTILDQTLLTAQSFNTFTAFSVTGSQNWSHSTTYGAICNGYAGGQSFENEDWLISSAMNLYQTDNIKLTFNHTRGNAGVLNVGVAEGWYKVFATANYTGDPATTTWIELTGLNQTVPTAWQYVSSGQLVIPDAAKSENSRIAFRYKSSATQSATWEIKNVKVVGQPQATNPNAGVFKITNWNTEWLGCTSFGPTNESQQIANVAAAMLSMNSDIYCIQEVSNSAANPSIATLVSLLGSDEWEGKIVPTTTGDCDQRQGIIYKKSKVQFVSATQLSSGSPSQGNSYNYNWSGGRYPALYTVNLISGTTLVPVSIVNIHAKAEDGNATSYTRRLGASQALKMILDGTSYNSKNLILIGDFNDYLIGTTSDACACTLSPYKNFVDDEVNYNSITKNMVDVNQTWGTHPIIENIIISNELSTNYVSSSTAQEAAIVQNISNYYNTTSNHLPVSATFQFSVLGTPEYTYTQKSLLSIYPNPVKEELQFDTAGLEDNATAQIFDLTGRQMSCRQIDVNTVSVTSLPTGIYILKVGNKSGKFVKE
;
A
#
# COMPACT_ATOMS: atom_id res chain seq x y z
N MET A 1 -24.08 14.75 -62.17
CA MET A 1 -24.09 13.83 -61.04
C MET A 1 -22.81 14.03 -60.23
N GLN A 2 -22.90 14.83 -59.16
CA GLN A 2 -21.75 15.21 -58.35
C GLN A 2 -21.65 14.25 -57.16
N ASN A 3 -20.54 13.55 -57.03
CA ASN A 3 -20.20 12.72 -55.89
C ASN A 3 -19.57 13.60 -54.79
N TYR A 4 -20.23 13.76 -53.65
CA TYR A 4 -19.65 14.38 -52.47
C TYR A 4 -18.91 13.31 -51.65
N PHE A 5 -17.60 13.42 -51.57
CA PHE A 5 -16.76 12.71 -50.62
C PHE A 5 -16.87 13.42 -49.25
N ARG A 6 -17.49 12.82 -48.28
CA ARG A 6 -17.45 13.31 -46.89
C ARG A 6 -16.24 12.71 -46.18
N LEU A 7 -15.25 13.55 -45.91
CA LEU A 7 -14.12 13.25 -45.06
C LEU A 7 -14.56 13.28 -43.59
N LEU A 8 -14.59 12.13 -42.93
CA LEU A 8 -14.86 12.02 -41.48
C LEU A 8 -13.58 12.26 -40.74
N ILE A 9 -13.42 13.43 -40.11
CA ILE A 9 -12.29 13.72 -39.19
C ILE A 9 -12.67 13.17 -37.84
N LEU A 10 -12.03 12.07 -37.44
CA LEU A 10 -12.09 11.54 -36.06
C LEU A 10 -11.22 12.43 -35.16
N LEU A 11 -11.83 13.30 -34.37
CA LEU A 11 -11.15 13.99 -33.26
C LEU A 11 -10.98 12.99 -32.10
N VAL A 12 -9.77 12.48 -31.92
CA VAL A 12 -9.38 11.77 -30.71
C VAL A 12 -9.08 12.82 -29.65
N LEU A 13 -10.04 13.08 -28.76
CA LEU A 13 -9.79 13.80 -27.51
C LEU A 13 -9.06 12.87 -26.55
N SER A 14 -7.72 12.90 -26.55
CA SER A 14 -6.94 12.36 -25.45
C SER A 14 -7.09 13.28 -24.24
N GLY A 15 -7.88 12.85 -23.27
CA GLY A 15 -8.03 13.54 -21.99
C GLY A 15 -6.69 13.58 -21.25
N LEU A 16 -6.05 14.73 -21.19
CA LEU A 16 -4.91 15.01 -20.33
C LEU A 16 -5.42 15.16 -18.88
N ALA A 17 -5.23 14.14 -18.05
CA ALA A 17 -5.41 14.27 -16.62
C ALA A 17 -4.25 15.11 -16.03
N PRO A 18 -4.53 16.12 -15.18
CA PRO A 18 -3.46 16.90 -14.57
C PRO A 18 -2.72 16.05 -13.52
N ASN A 19 -1.40 15.92 -13.67
CA ASN A 19 -0.57 15.42 -12.59
C ASN A 19 -0.42 16.49 -11.52
N LEU A 20 -1.02 16.22 -10.39
CA LEU A 20 -0.68 16.89 -9.15
C LEU A 20 0.71 16.36 -8.72
N SER A 21 1.76 17.14 -8.92
CA SER A 21 3.01 16.95 -8.21
C SER A 21 2.66 17.07 -6.72
N SER A 22 2.64 15.97 -6.00
CA SER A 22 2.40 16.01 -4.57
C SER A 22 3.52 16.82 -3.93
N ALA A 23 3.15 17.83 -3.14
CA ALA A 23 4.10 18.68 -2.45
C ALA A 23 4.94 17.80 -1.49
N GLN A 24 6.23 18.10 -1.38
CA GLN A 24 7.10 17.44 -0.42
C GLN A 24 6.56 17.65 1.00
N THR A 25 6.34 16.56 1.72
CA THR A 25 5.87 16.57 3.11
C THR A 25 7.03 16.35 4.06
N THR A 26 6.99 17.02 5.21
CA THR A 26 7.93 16.76 6.29
C THR A 26 7.41 15.62 7.16
N ILE A 27 8.21 14.56 7.30
CA ILE A 27 7.87 13.35 8.06
C ILE A 27 8.51 13.41 9.45
N LEU A 28 9.77 13.88 9.52
CA LEU A 28 10.50 14.12 10.77
C LEU A 28 11.18 15.49 10.68
N ASP A 29 11.09 16.29 11.73
CA ASP A 29 11.83 17.56 11.85
C ASP A 29 12.21 17.77 13.32
N GLN A 30 13.46 17.43 13.65
CA GLN A 30 13.96 17.43 15.01
C GLN A 30 15.26 18.24 15.10
N THR A 31 15.23 19.30 15.88
CA THR A 31 16.43 20.15 16.05
C THR A 31 17.52 19.44 16.85
N LEU A 32 17.15 18.53 17.75
CA LEU A 32 17.99 17.92 18.78
C LEU A 32 18.60 18.92 19.79
N LEU A 33 18.20 20.18 19.73
CA LEU A 33 18.66 21.25 20.64
C LEU A 33 17.84 21.35 21.93
N THR A 34 16.75 20.66 22.05
CA THR A 34 15.93 20.56 23.27
C THR A 34 15.86 19.12 23.74
N ALA A 35 15.74 18.92 25.04
CA ALA A 35 15.58 17.58 25.61
C ALA A 35 14.35 16.85 25.00
N GLN A 36 13.25 17.57 24.75
CA GLN A 36 12.06 17.00 24.10
C GLN A 36 12.38 16.48 22.69
N SER A 37 13.10 17.26 21.88
CA SER A 37 13.50 16.84 20.53
C SER A 37 14.51 15.68 20.57
N PHE A 38 15.48 15.70 21.47
CA PHE A 38 16.43 14.60 21.64
C PHE A 38 15.73 13.30 22.06
N ASN A 39 14.76 13.37 22.98
CA ASN A 39 14.02 12.22 23.49
C ASN A 39 13.07 11.56 22.46
N THR A 40 12.93 12.14 21.26
CA THR A 40 12.31 11.45 20.12
C THR A 40 13.24 10.40 19.48
N PHE A 41 14.49 10.37 19.94
CA PHE A 41 15.46 9.33 19.61
C PHE A 41 15.80 8.51 20.86
N THR A 42 16.19 7.27 20.66
CA THR A 42 16.71 6.39 21.70
C THR A 42 18.20 6.21 21.51
N ALA A 43 18.96 6.53 22.55
CA ALA A 43 20.40 6.25 22.61
C ALA A 43 20.61 4.81 23.09
N PHE A 44 21.42 4.04 22.37
CA PHE A 44 21.72 2.63 22.68
C PHE A 44 23.22 2.39 22.54
N SER A 45 23.89 1.88 23.59
CA SER A 45 25.30 1.51 23.53
C SER A 45 25.46 0.00 23.37
N VAL A 46 26.14 -0.42 22.32
CA VAL A 46 26.51 -1.81 22.06
C VAL A 46 27.83 -2.16 22.73
N THR A 47 28.79 -1.23 22.71
CA THR A 47 30.11 -1.39 23.31
C THR A 47 30.57 -0.09 23.95
N GLY A 48 31.20 -0.21 25.11
CA GLY A 48 31.72 0.92 25.86
C GLY A 48 30.75 1.48 26.89
N SER A 49 31.19 2.48 27.65
CA SER A 49 30.40 3.14 28.71
C SER A 49 29.92 4.55 28.31
N GLN A 50 30.40 5.06 27.20
CA GLN A 50 29.96 6.32 26.61
C GLN A 50 28.67 6.08 25.82
N ASN A 51 27.88 7.11 25.62
CA ASN A 51 26.65 7.02 24.84
C ASN A 51 26.29 8.40 24.27
N TRP A 52 25.34 8.43 23.38
CA TRP A 52 24.75 9.68 22.89
C TRP A 52 24.13 10.47 24.04
N SER A 53 24.40 11.75 24.09
CA SER A 53 23.91 12.68 25.08
C SER A 53 23.36 13.96 24.43
N HIS A 54 22.54 14.69 25.18
CA HIS A 54 21.90 15.92 24.72
C HIS A 54 22.71 17.17 25.11
N SER A 55 22.79 18.13 24.19
CA SER A 55 23.28 19.50 24.44
C SER A 55 22.33 20.52 23.84
N THR A 56 22.00 21.56 24.62
CA THR A 56 21.15 22.66 24.13
C THR A 56 21.84 23.53 23.08
N THR A 57 23.15 23.44 22.95
CA THR A 57 23.96 24.21 21.97
C THR A 57 24.35 23.35 20.76
N TYR A 58 24.72 22.10 21.01
CA TYR A 58 25.36 21.24 20.01
C TYR A 58 24.45 20.14 19.46
N GLY A 59 23.30 19.89 20.07
CA GLY A 59 22.37 18.86 19.67
C GLY A 59 22.68 17.50 20.31
N ALA A 60 22.66 16.44 19.53
CA ALA A 60 23.10 15.12 19.99
C ALA A 60 24.62 15.00 19.86
N ILE A 61 25.27 14.52 20.91
CA ILE A 61 26.73 14.39 20.99
C ILE A 61 27.09 12.95 21.37
N CYS A 62 28.02 12.36 20.66
CA CYS A 62 28.69 11.13 21.05
C CYS A 62 30.21 11.29 20.97
N ASN A 63 30.92 10.76 21.98
CA ASN A 63 32.37 10.87 22.09
C ASN A 63 32.94 9.69 22.87
N GLY A 64 33.88 8.98 22.29
CA GLY A 64 34.60 7.88 22.91
C GLY A 64 35.76 8.32 23.82
N TYR A 65 35.84 9.58 24.25
CA TYR A 65 36.90 10.09 25.08
C TYR A 65 36.38 10.47 26.47
N ALA A 66 37.01 9.92 27.49
CA ALA A 66 36.68 10.23 28.87
C ALA A 66 37.93 10.09 29.77
N GLY A 67 38.05 10.90 30.83
CA GLY A 67 39.13 10.79 31.81
C GLY A 67 40.54 10.92 31.24
N GLY A 68 40.72 11.61 30.10
CA GLY A 68 42.02 11.76 29.45
C GLY A 68 42.41 10.65 28.48
N GLN A 69 41.53 9.70 28.20
CA GLN A 69 41.80 8.52 27.35
C GLN A 69 40.67 8.26 26.35
N SER A 70 41.03 7.60 25.22
CA SER A 70 40.05 7.08 24.26
C SER A 70 39.63 5.67 24.68
N PHE A 71 38.36 5.36 24.37
CA PHE A 71 37.76 4.07 24.61
C PHE A 71 37.15 3.51 23.33
N GLU A 72 37.14 2.21 23.21
CA GLU A 72 36.37 1.53 22.17
C GLU A 72 34.88 1.68 22.46
N ASN A 73 34.15 2.21 21.50
CA ASN A 73 32.70 2.37 21.59
C ASN A 73 32.01 1.98 20.29
N GLU A 74 30.77 1.54 20.44
CA GLU A 74 29.79 1.50 19.40
C GLU A 74 28.45 1.94 19.98
N ASP A 75 27.98 3.11 19.55
CA ASP A 75 26.78 3.77 20.08
C ASP A 75 25.83 4.17 18.96
N TRP A 76 24.57 3.88 19.16
CA TRP A 76 23.49 4.14 18.22
C TRP A 76 22.54 5.19 18.76
N LEU A 77 22.12 6.13 17.89
CA LEU A 77 21.03 7.07 18.13
C LEU A 77 19.93 6.78 17.14
N ILE A 78 18.81 6.24 17.60
CA ILE A 78 17.76 5.63 16.79
C ILE A 78 16.48 6.46 16.91
N SER A 79 15.90 6.88 15.78
CA SER A 79 14.65 7.66 15.78
C SER A 79 13.46 6.89 16.34
N SER A 80 12.40 7.61 16.74
CA SER A 80 11.06 7.02 16.83
C SER A 80 10.63 6.44 15.47
N ALA A 81 9.61 5.57 15.50
CA ALA A 81 9.02 5.02 14.28
C ALA A 81 8.43 6.13 13.40
N MET A 82 8.61 5.99 12.10
CA MET A 82 8.06 6.86 11.07
C MET A 82 7.28 6.01 10.08
N ASN A 83 6.09 6.47 9.70
CA ASN A 83 5.37 5.85 8.60
C ASN A 83 5.95 6.35 7.26
N LEU A 84 6.75 5.51 6.61
CA LEU A 84 7.30 5.75 5.28
C LEU A 84 6.58 4.93 4.20
N TYR A 85 5.57 4.17 4.59
CA TYR A 85 4.71 3.42 3.66
C TYR A 85 3.99 4.41 2.74
N GLN A 86 3.90 4.11 1.47
CA GLN A 86 3.31 4.99 0.44
C GLN A 86 3.97 6.38 0.34
N THR A 87 5.25 6.46 0.63
CA THR A 87 6.04 7.70 0.46
C THR A 87 7.18 7.45 -0.53
N ASP A 88 7.33 8.35 -1.49
CA ASP A 88 8.40 8.32 -2.49
C ASP A 88 9.41 9.44 -2.27
N ASN A 89 10.55 9.33 -2.94
CA ASN A 89 11.61 10.34 -2.93
C ASN A 89 12.03 10.76 -1.50
N ILE A 90 12.12 9.78 -0.59
CA ILE A 90 12.40 10.03 0.81
C ILE A 90 13.87 10.40 0.99
N LYS A 91 14.11 11.51 1.64
CA LYS A 91 15.45 12.07 1.88
C LYS A 91 15.61 12.44 3.33
N LEU A 92 16.74 12.03 3.88
CA LEU A 92 17.23 12.45 5.18
C LEU A 92 18.27 13.56 4.99
N THR A 93 18.18 14.63 5.76
CA THR A 93 19.20 15.68 5.89
C THR A 93 19.41 16.01 7.35
N PHE A 94 20.62 16.43 7.70
CA PHE A 94 20.96 16.95 9.02
C PHE A 94 22.22 17.82 8.94
N ASN A 95 22.51 18.56 10.00
CA ASN A 95 23.77 19.24 10.16
C ASN A 95 24.65 18.46 11.16
N HIS A 96 25.93 18.32 10.85
CA HIS A 96 26.87 17.65 11.73
C HIS A 96 28.22 18.29 11.73
N THR A 97 28.97 18.03 12.79
CA THR A 97 30.39 18.38 12.91
C THR A 97 31.15 17.32 13.68
N ARG A 98 32.44 17.33 13.58
CA ARG A 98 33.34 16.39 14.26
C ARG A 98 34.50 17.16 14.90
N GLY A 99 34.82 16.80 16.13
CA GLY A 99 35.96 17.32 16.87
C GLY A 99 37.18 16.40 16.73
N ASN A 100 38.34 16.90 17.20
CA ASN A 100 39.63 16.25 17.13
C ASN A 100 40.16 16.05 15.70
N ALA A 101 40.62 17.13 15.07
CA ALA A 101 41.10 17.15 13.69
C ALA A 101 42.19 16.07 13.37
N GLY A 102 42.99 15.70 14.36
CA GLY A 102 44.05 14.70 14.17
C GLY A 102 43.61 13.29 13.88
N VAL A 103 42.33 12.92 14.21
CA VAL A 103 41.77 11.58 14.00
C VAL A 103 40.57 11.58 13.05
N LEU A 104 40.16 12.70 12.50
CA LEU A 104 38.98 12.80 11.63
C LEU A 104 39.07 11.89 10.41
N ASN A 105 40.20 11.86 9.72
CA ASN A 105 40.42 11.04 8.54
C ASN A 105 40.44 9.54 8.88
N VAL A 106 40.99 9.15 10.04
CA VAL A 106 40.97 7.77 10.53
C VAL A 106 39.51 7.33 10.75
N GLY A 107 38.72 8.12 11.47
CA GLY A 107 37.32 7.78 11.73
C GLY A 107 36.47 7.68 10.46
N VAL A 108 36.76 8.47 9.43
CA VAL A 108 36.09 8.35 8.11
C VAL A 108 36.51 7.05 7.43
N ALA A 109 37.80 6.75 7.38
CA ALA A 109 38.33 5.55 6.72
C ALA A 109 37.86 4.26 7.40
N GLU A 110 37.74 4.25 8.73
CA GLU A 110 37.25 3.12 9.53
C GLU A 110 35.71 3.05 9.65
N GLY A 111 35.00 4.01 9.07
CA GLY A 111 33.54 4.04 9.07
C GLY A 111 32.91 4.26 10.44
N TRP A 112 33.50 5.16 11.27
CA TRP A 112 32.98 5.46 12.60
C TRP A 112 31.66 6.25 12.58
N TYR A 113 31.41 6.99 11.48
CA TYR A 113 30.26 7.86 11.32
C TYR A 113 29.37 7.33 10.20
N LYS A 114 28.37 6.54 10.56
CA LYS A 114 27.47 5.94 9.58
C LYS A 114 26.00 6.21 9.91
N VAL A 115 25.21 6.29 8.87
CA VAL A 115 23.76 6.51 8.95
C VAL A 115 23.05 5.32 8.33
N PHE A 116 21.98 4.89 8.95
CA PHE A 116 21.22 3.71 8.55
C PHE A 116 19.72 3.98 8.53
N ALA A 117 19.00 3.14 7.81
CA ALA A 117 17.56 3.03 7.90
C ALA A 117 17.14 1.56 7.98
N THR A 118 15.97 1.31 8.56
CA THR A 118 15.36 -0.02 8.61
C THR A 118 13.84 0.06 8.46
N ALA A 119 13.24 -0.94 7.86
CA ALA A 119 11.80 -1.14 7.83
C ALA A 119 11.27 -1.79 9.11
N ASN A 120 12.12 -2.54 9.83
CA ASN A 120 11.71 -3.31 11.01
C ASN A 120 12.81 -3.28 12.08
N TYR A 121 12.62 -2.43 13.09
CA TYR A 121 13.50 -2.36 14.25
C TYR A 121 13.06 -3.38 15.30
N THR A 122 13.97 -4.30 15.66
CA THR A 122 13.69 -5.40 16.61
C THR A 122 13.74 -5.00 18.08
N GLY A 123 14.09 -3.73 18.39
CA GLY A 123 14.36 -3.26 19.75
C GLY A 123 15.84 -3.28 20.13
N ASP A 124 16.67 -3.96 19.34
CA ASP A 124 18.13 -4.06 19.52
C ASP A 124 18.85 -3.81 18.19
N PRO A 125 19.76 -2.82 18.11
CA PRO A 125 20.50 -2.56 16.88
C PRO A 125 21.36 -3.73 16.40
N ALA A 126 21.80 -4.62 17.29
CA ALA A 126 22.63 -5.77 16.94
C ALA A 126 21.84 -6.89 16.21
N THR A 127 20.53 -6.99 16.45
CA THR A 127 19.64 -7.98 15.83
C THR A 127 18.80 -7.40 14.68
N THR A 128 18.85 -6.07 14.50
CA THR A 128 18.12 -5.38 13.45
C THR A 128 18.86 -5.45 12.11
N THR A 129 18.12 -5.71 11.04
CA THR A 129 18.65 -5.57 9.68
C THR A 129 18.67 -4.10 9.27
N TRP A 130 19.86 -3.53 9.21
CA TRP A 130 20.07 -2.14 8.83
C TRP A 130 20.52 -2.01 7.38
N ILE A 131 20.05 -0.97 6.71
CA ILE A 131 20.50 -0.56 5.38
C ILE A 131 21.31 0.72 5.54
N GLU A 132 22.59 0.70 5.17
CA GLU A 132 23.46 1.87 5.24
C GLU A 132 23.02 2.92 4.20
N LEU A 133 22.83 4.16 4.66
CA LEU A 133 22.54 5.30 3.78
C LEU A 133 23.87 5.89 3.31
N THR A 134 24.17 5.70 2.03
CA THR A 134 25.41 6.19 1.42
C THR A 134 25.32 7.65 1.01
N GLY A 135 26.49 8.28 0.78
CA GLY A 135 26.57 9.66 0.31
C GLY A 135 26.61 10.70 1.44
N LEU A 136 26.82 10.28 2.70
CA LEU A 136 27.06 11.23 3.79
C LEU A 136 28.26 12.14 3.45
N ASN A 137 28.04 13.44 3.47
CA ASN A 137 29.11 14.42 3.31
C ASN A 137 30.10 14.32 4.47
N GLN A 138 31.23 13.68 4.21
CA GLN A 138 32.29 13.47 5.20
C GLN A 138 33.25 14.67 5.33
N THR A 139 33.08 15.72 4.52
CA THR A 139 33.95 16.88 4.53
C THR A 139 33.70 17.73 5.78
N VAL A 140 34.70 17.87 6.60
CA VAL A 140 34.71 18.82 7.72
C VAL A 140 35.86 19.79 7.49
N PRO A 141 35.62 21.01 7.03
CA PRO A 141 36.68 21.97 6.64
C PRO A 141 37.60 22.33 7.82
N THR A 142 37.05 22.47 9.00
CA THR A 142 37.74 22.67 10.27
C THR A 142 36.97 22.01 11.40
N ALA A 143 37.65 21.63 12.48
CA ALA A 143 36.98 21.07 13.66
C ALA A 143 35.89 22.04 14.16
N TRP A 144 34.75 21.48 14.56
CA TRP A 144 33.57 22.18 15.11
C TRP A 144 32.80 23.07 14.14
N GLN A 145 33.13 23.04 12.86
CA GLN A 145 32.32 23.70 11.84
C GLN A 145 31.23 22.76 11.34
N TYR A 146 29.95 23.11 11.54
CA TYR A 146 28.84 22.33 11.06
C TYR A 146 28.71 22.40 9.54
N VAL A 147 28.54 21.26 8.95
CA VAL A 147 28.26 21.07 7.52
C VAL A 147 26.95 20.31 7.34
N SER A 148 26.32 20.48 6.18
CA SER A 148 25.16 19.67 5.81
C SER A 148 25.60 18.23 5.50
N SER A 149 24.81 17.24 5.94
CA SER A 149 24.99 15.84 5.59
C SER A 149 24.96 15.55 4.08
N GLY A 150 24.41 16.47 3.29
CA GLY A 150 23.90 16.15 1.96
C GLY A 150 22.52 15.49 2.06
N GLN A 151 21.94 15.16 0.92
CA GLN A 151 20.67 14.44 0.85
C GLN A 151 20.93 12.94 0.82
N LEU A 152 20.63 12.24 1.92
CA LEU A 152 20.72 10.78 2.00
C LEU A 152 19.38 10.17 1.58
N VAL A 153 19.39 9.36 0.54
CA VAL A 153 18.18 8.69 0.05
C VAL A 153 17.85 7.50 0.94
N ILE A 154 16.62 7.43 1.45
CA ILE A 154 16.10 6.25 2.15
C ILE A 154 15.52 5.32 1.08
N PRO A 155 16.09 4.09 0.92
CA PRO A 155 15.67 3.17 -0.13
C PRO A 155 14.33 2.49 0.19
N ASP A 156 13.68 1.96 -0.85
CA ASP A 156 12.38 1.28 -0.72
C ASP A 156 12.40 0.11 0.26
N ALA A 157 13.49 -0.62 0.34
CA ALA A 157 13.67 -1.73 1.28
C ALA A 157 13.65 -1.31 2.77
N ALA A 158 13.77 0.01 3.06
CA ALA A 158 13.65 0.56 4.41
C ALA A 158 12.26 1.17 4.70
N LYS A 159 11.31 1.08 3.75
CA LYS A 159 9.97 1.65 3.91
C LYS A 159 9.03 0.68 4.61
N SER A 160 8.36 1.15 5.62
CA SER A 160 7.25 0.49 6.32
C SER A 160 6.43 1.53 7.11
N GLU A 161 5.41 1.12 7.81
CA GLU A 161 4.69 1.97 8.77
C GLU A 161 5.52 2.26 10.04
N ASN A 162 6.58 1.46 10.28
CA ASN A 162 7.42 1.52 11.47
C ASN A 162 8.91 1.74 11.15
N SER A 163 9.20 2.40 10.03
CA SER A 163 10.58 2.68 9.61
C SER A 163 11.32 3.52 10.64
N ARG A 164 12.63 3.31 10.75
CA ARG A 164 13.50 4.12 11.60
C ARG A 164 14.77 4.50 10.87
N ILE A 165 15.35 5.62 11.25
CA ILE A 165 16.73 6.00 10.92
C ILE A 165 17.60 5.87 12.15
N ALA A 166 18.88 5.65 11.95
CA ALA A 166 19.85 5.57 13.04
C ALA A 166 21.21 6.18 12.66
N PHE A 167 21.84 6.82 13.63
CA PHE A 167 23.22 7.30 13.56
C PHE A 167 24.08 6.36 14.40
N ARG A 168 25.08 5.73 13.79
CA ARG A 168 26.03 4.89 14.50
C ARG A 168 27.36 5.60 14.62
N TYR A 169 27.82 5.79 15.86
CA TYR A 169 29.15 6.26 16.21
C TYR A 169 30.03 5.09 16.63
N LYS A 170 31.30 5.14 16.23
CA LYS A 170 32.35 4.23 16.74
C LYS A 170 33.61 5.01 17.12
N SER A 171 34.42 4.40 17.97
CA SER A 171 35.79 4.81 18.29
C SER A 171 36.62 3.59 18.66
N SER A 172 37.94 3.75 18.72
CA SER A 172 38.86 2.71 19.17
C SER A 172 39.40 2.99 20.57
N ALA A 173 40.07 1.99 21.16
CA ALA A 173 40.70 2.13 22.48
C ALA A 173 41.87 3.16 22.49
N THR A 174 42.37 3.57 21.33
CA THR A 174 43.49 4.49 21.21
C THR A 174 43.16 5.83 20.57
N GLN A 175 42.03 5.90 19.85
CA GLN A 175 41.64 7.11 19.11
C GLN A 175 40.14 7.29 19.15
N SER A 176 39.70 8.52 19.36
CA SER A 176 38.31 8.93 19.33
C SER A 176 38.15 10.37 18.83
N ALA A 177 37.02 10.67 18.23
CA ALA A 177 36.64 12.03 17.87
C ALA A 177 35.15 12.22 18.21
N THR A 178 34.77 13.40 18.61
CA THR A 178 33.37 13.71 18.90
C THR A 178 32.58 13.83 17.60
N TRP A 179 31.35 13.30 17.58
CA TRP A 179 30.37 13.54 16.54
C TRP A 179 29.17 14.26 17.12
N GLU A 180 28.84 15.42 16.54
CA GLU A 180 27.68 16.21 16.92
C GLU A 180 26.69 16.30 15.77
N ILE A 181 25.38 16.16 16.07
CA ILE A 181 24.30 16.12 15.10
C ILE A 181 23.16 17.04 15.55
N LYS A 182 22.63 17.84 14.63
CA LYS A 182 21.43 18.66 14.85
C LYS A 182 20.62 18.87 13.57
N ASN A 183 19.38 19.36 13.70
CA ASN A 183 18.49 19.69 12.59
C ASN A 183 18.23 18.47 11.68
N VAL A 184 17.83 17.35 12.29
CA VAL A 184 17.53 16.11 11.57
C VAL A 184 16.16 16.23 10.92
N LYS A 185 16.12 16.09 9.61
CA LYS A 185 14.89 16.23 8.84
C LYS A 185 14.74 15.10 7.84
N VAL A 186 13.58 14.45 7.86
CA VAL A 186 13.15 13.49 6.84
C VAL A 186 11.98 14.11 6.09
N VAL A 187 12.10 14.14 4.78
CA VAL A 187 11.07 14.62 3.87
C VAL A 187 10.80 13.57 2.81
N GLY A 188 9.59 13.53 2.32
CA GLY A 188 9.20 12.64 1.24
C GLY A 188 8.03 13.23 0.47
N GLN A 189 7.65 12.59 -0.60
CA GLN A 189 6.45 12.92 -1.35
C GLN A 189 5.45 11.80 -1.12
N PRO A 190 4.17 12.09 -0.82
CA PRO A 190 3.15 11.06 -0.90
C PRO A 190 3.29 10.35 -2.24
N GLN A 191 3.28 9.04 -2.23
CA GLN A 191 3.35 8.27 -3.47
C GLN A 191 2.28 8.82 -4.42
N ALA A 192 2.70 9.24 -5.60
CA ALA A 192 1.74 9.69 -6.59
C ALA A 192 0.73 8.56 -6.79
N THR A 193 -0.53 8.82 -6.47
CA THR A 193 -1.59 7.91 -6.87
C THR A 193 -1.58 7.91 -8.39
N ASN A 194 -0.90 6.90 -8.96
CA ASN A 194 -0.97 6.67 -10.39
C ASN A 194 -2.46 6.41 -10.68
N PRO A 195 -3.17 7.25 -11.45
CA PRO A 195 -4.56 7.00 -11.79
C PRO A 195 -4.73 5.67 -12.55
N ASN A 196 -3.65 5.10 -13.07
CA ASN A 196 -3.58 3.77 -13.67
C ASN A 196 -3.12 2.68 -12.68
N ALA A 197 -2.82 2.99 -11.41
CA ALA A 197 -2.56 1.98 -10.41
C ALA A 197 -3.80 1.08 -10.29
N GLY A 198 -3.62 -0.21 -10.47
CA GLY A 198 -4.71 -1.17 -10.37
C GLY A 198 -5.27 -1.20 -8.95
N VAL A 199 -6.35 -0.49 -8.75
CA VAL A 199 -7.13 -0.55 -7.51
C VAL A 199 -8.18 -1.63 -7.70
N PHE A 200 -8.28 -2.54 -6.71
CA PHE A 200 -9.21 -3.66 -6.71
C PHE A 200 -9.95 -3.71 -5.38
N LYS A 201 -11.27 -3.65 -5.43
CA LYS A 201 -12.13 -3.87 -4.26
C LYS A 201 -12.67 -5.30 -4.30
N ILE A 202 -12.41 -6.06 -3.24
CA ILE A 202 -12.99 -7.39 -3.02
C ILE A 202 -14.03 -7.32 -1.91
N THR A 203 -15.14 -8.03 -2.08
CA THR A 203 -16.21 -8.12 -1.09
C THR A 203 -16.51 -9.56 -0.75
N ASN A 204 -16.57 -9.87 0.52
CA ASN A 204 -17.04 -11.10 1.12
C ASN A 204 -18.51 -10.98 1.48
N TRP A 205 -19.36 -11.97 1.12
CA TRP A 205 -20.78 -11.90 1.47
C TRP A 205 -21.43 -13.27 1.50
N ASN A 206 -21.92 -13.69 2.66
CA ASN A 206 -22.87 -14.79 2.75
C ASN A 206 -24.24 -14.31 2.24
N THR A 207 -24.77 -14.93 1.18
CA THR A 207 -25.98 -14.52 0.48
C THR A 207 -27.24 -15.25 0.94
N GLU A 208 -27.16 -15.96 2.07
CA GLU A 208 -28.27 -16.65 2.73
C GLU A 208 -29.11 -17.52 1.78
N TRP A 209 -28.63 -18.72 1.51
CA TRP A 209 -29.34 -19.72 0.71
C TRP A 209 -29.70 -19.30 -0.72
N LEU A 210 -28.93 -18.40 -1.34
CA LEU A 210 -29.22 -17.88 -2.68
C LEU A 210 -29.46 -19.03 -3.69
N GLY A 211 -30.65 -19.03 -4.30
CA GLY A 211 -31.05 -20.05 -5.27
C GLY A 211 -31.65 -21.30 -4.65
N CYS A 212 -31.91 -21.34 -3.34
CA CYS A 212 -32.60 -22.44 -2.65
C CYS A 212 -34.08 -22.10 -2.48
N THR A 213 -34.95 -23.01 -2.90
CA THR A 213 -36.42 -22.80 -2.83
C THR A 213 -37.03 -23.18 -1.49
N SER A 214 -36.25 -23.78 -0.57
CA SER A 214 -36.75 -24.34 0.69
C SER A 214 -36.28 -23.59 1.94
N PHE A 215 -35.21 -22.81 1.83
CA PHE A 215 -34.57 -22.09 2.93
C PHE A 215 -34.20 -20.68 2.52
N GLY A 216 -33.95 -19.79 3.50
CA GLY A 216 -33.61 -18.38 3.29
C GLY A 216 -34.82 -17.52 2.98
N PRO A 217 -34.65 -16.39 2.29
CA PRO A 217 -35.72 -15.52 1.83
C PRO A 217 -36.74 -16.27 0.96
N THR A 218 -38.02 -16.06 1.22
CA THR A 218 -39.10 -16.85 0.58
C THR A 218 -39.35 -16.53 -0.89
N ASN A 219 -38.76 -15.47 -1.43
CA ASN A 219 -38.92 -15.05 -2.83
C ASN A 219 -37.56 -14.99 -3.52
N GLU A 220 -37.16 -16.10 -4.14
CA GLU A 220 -35.89 -16.26 -4.84
C GLU A 220 -35.64 -15.20 -5.93
N SER A 221 -36.68 -14.86 -6.69
CA SER A 221 -36.55 -13.85 -7.75
C SER A 221 -36.29 -12.46 -7.19
N GLN A 222 -36.88 -12.14 -6.03
CA GLN A 222 -36.60 -10.90 -5.32
C GLN A 222 -35.21 -10.93 -4.70
N GLN A 223 -34.84 -12.03 -4.05
CA GLN A 223 -33.54 -12.18 -3.41
C GLN A 223 -32.41 -11.95 -4.42
N ILE A 224 -32.42 -12.66 -5.55
CA ILE A 224 -31.35 -12.55 -6.55
C ILE A 224 -31.31 -11.16 -7.20
N ALA A 225 -32.46 -10.50 -7.39
CA ALA A 225 -32.52 -9.13 -7.88
C ALA A 225 -31.96 -8.13 -6.85
N ASN A 226 -32.27 -8.31 -5.56
CA ASN A 226 -31.71 -7.50 -4.48
C ASN A 226 -30.20 -7.71 -4.34
N VAL A 227 -29.70 -8.95 -4.45
CA VAL A 227 -28.27 -9.27 -4.44
C VAL A 227 -27.56 -8.56 -5.59
N ALA A 228 -28.12 -8.62 -6.81
CA ALA A 228 -27.56 -7.90 -7.95
C ALA A 228 -27.54 -6.38 -7.73
N ALA A 229 -28.63 -5.79 -7.23
CA ALA A 229 -28.71 -4.36 -6.94
C ALA A 229 -27.70 -3.93 -5.86
N ALA A 230 -27.53 -4.74 -4.81
CA ALA A 230 -26.52 -4.51 -3.78
C ALA A 230 -25.09 -4.56 -4.36
N MET A 231 -24.79 -5.55 -5.18
CA MET A 231 -23.47 -5.67 -5.84
C MET A 231 -23.18 -4.45 -6.73
N LEU A 232 -24.14 -4.00 -7.53
CA LEU A 232 -23.99 -2.79 -8.35
C LEU A 232 -23.78 -1.54 -7.49
N SER A 233 -24.48 -1.43 -6.37
CA SER A 233 -24.35 -0.28 -5.44
C SER A 233 -22.99 -0.26 -4.74
N MET A 234 -22.49 -1.41 -4.27
CA MET A 234 -21.17 -1.53 -3.62
C MET A 234 -20.01 -1.38 -4.61
N ASN A 235 -20.26 -1.64 -5.89
CA ASN A 235 -19.33 -1.48 -7.02
C ASN A 235 -17.95 -2.12 -6.79
N SER A 236 -17.90 -3.28 -6.14
CA SER A 236 -16.65 -4.05 -6.00
C SER A 236 -16.27 -4.73 -7.31
N ASP A 237 -14.98 -5.06 -7.45
CA ASP A 237 -14.47 -5.72 -8.66
C ASP A 237 -14.59 -7.25 -8.57
N ILE A 238 -14.60 -7.76 -7.32
CA ILE A 238 -14.73 -9.19 -7.00
C ILE A 238 -15.68 -9.34 -5.82
N TYR A 239 -16.60 -10.28 -5.91
CA TYR A 239 -17.45 -10.75 -4.81
C TYR A 239 -17.17 -12.21 -4.54
N CYS A 240 -16.81 -12.55 -3.31
CA CYS A 240 -16.75 -13.92 -2.80
C CYS A 240 -18.03 -14.18 -2.03
N ILE A 241 -18.88 -15.04 -2.55
CA ILE A 241 -20.22 -15.30 -2.00
C ILE A 241 -20.30 -16.70 -1.42
N GLN A 242 -21.09 -16.86 -0.37
CA GLN A 242 -21.36 -18.13 0.28
C GLN A 242 -22.87 -18.42 0.27
N GLU A 243 -23.22 -19.65 0.61
CA GLU A 243 -24.58 -20.18 0.62
C GLU A 243 -25.29 -20.12 -0.74
N VAL A 244 -24.56 -20.47 -1.78
CA VAL A 244 -25.10 -20.46 -3.14
C VAL A 244 -25.51 -21.86 -3.57
N SER A 245 -26.76 -22.01 -4.01
CA SER A 245 -27.25 -23.13 -4.77
C SER A 245 -27.28 -22.79 -6.26
N ASN A 246 -26.77 -23.68 -7.10
CA ASN A 246 -26.68 -23.46 -8.55
C ASN A 246 -27.09 -24.76 -9.27
N SER A 247 -28.34 -25.17 -9.08
CA SER A 247 -28.87 -26.37 -9.69
C SER A 247 -29.18 -26.18 -11.19
N ALA A 248 -29.32 -27.25 -11.92
CA ALA A 248 -29.71 -27.19 -13.33
C ALA A 248 -31.10 -26.55 -13.52
N ALA A 249 -32.01 -26.73 -12.55
CA ALA A 249 -33.34 -26.14 -12.57
C ALA A 249 -33.34 -24.66 -12.14
N ASN A 250 -32.37 -24.28 -11.30
CA ASN A 250 -32.23 -22.90 -10.78
C ASN A 250 -30.78 -22.44 -10.89
N PRO A 251 -30.32 -21.96 -12.07
CA PRO A 251 -28.94 -21.57 -12.33
C PRO A 251 -28.68 -20.16 -11.77
N SER A 252 -28.60 -20.01 -10.43
CA SER A 252 -28.52 -18.73 -9.73
C SER A 252 -27.30 -17.90 -10.13
N ILE A 253 -26.14 -18.51 -10.39
CA ILE A 253 -24.94 -17.77 -10.85
C ILE A 253 -25.19 -17.13 -12.22
N ALA A 254 -25.75 -17.87 -13.19
CA ALA A 254 -26.03 -17.34 -14.52
C ALA A 254 -27.11 -16.24 -14.47
N THR A 255 -28.13 -16.42 -13.64
CA THR A 255 -29.19 -15.42 -13.41
C THR A 255 -28.63 -14.15 -12.79
N LEU A 256 -27.77 -14.26 -11.76
CA LEU A 256 -27.11 -13.13 -11.12
C LEU A 256 -26.23 -12.36 -12.10
N VAL A 257 -25.40 -13.06 -12.87
CA VAL A 257 -24.53 -12.47 -13.90
C VAL A 257 -25.35 -11.76 -14.99
N SER A 258 -26.49 -12.32 -15.38
CA SER A 258 -27.41 -11.68 -16.34
C SER A 258 -27.96 -10.37 -15.81
N LEU A 259 -28.33 -10.31 -14.53
CA LEU A 259 -28.85 -9.08 -13.87
C LEU A 259 -27.76 -8.01 -13.68
N LEU A 260 -26.51 -8.42 -13.47
CA LEU A 260 -25.36 -7.53 -13.39
C LEU A 260 -24.90 -6.98 -14.74
N GLY A 261 -25.20 -7.68 -15.84
CA GLY A 261 -24.77 -7.38 -17.20
C GLY A 261 -23.62 -8.31 -17.63
N SER A 262 -23.95 -9.35 -18.40
CA SER A 262 -23.00 -10.40 -18.81
C SER A 262 -21.87 -9.93 -19.72
N ASP A 263 -21.94 -8.72 -20.29
CA ASP A 263 -20.84 -8.14 -21.07
C ASP A 263 -19.65 -7.77 -20.17
N GLU A 264 -19.90 -7.29 -18.96
CA GLU A 264 -18.88 -6.90 -17.99
C GLU A 264 -18.65 -7.97 -16.91
N TRP A 265 -19.69 -8.68 -16.49
CA TRP A 265 -19.62 -9.59 -15.35
C TRP A 265 -19.53 -11.05 -15.75
N GLU A 266 -18.85 -11.82 -14.91
CA GLU A 266 -18.77 -13.26 -14.97
C GLU A 266 -18.81 -13.86 -13.57
N GLY A 267 -19.33 -15.09 -13.45
CA GLY A 267 -19.41 -15.81 -12.18
C GLY A 267 -18.94 -17.26 -12.32
N LYS A 268 -18.33 -17.78 -11.26
CA LYS A 268 -17.91 -19.17 -11.15
C LYS A 268 -18.32 -19.74 -9.80
N ILE A 269 -18.62 -21.01 -9.79
CA ILE A 269 -18.88 -21.80 -8.59
C ILE A 269 -18.24 -23.17 -8.76
N VAL A 270 -17.80 -23.79 -7.67
CA VAL A 270 -17.21 -25.12 -7.69
C VAL A 270 -17.79 -25.99 -6.57
N PRO A 271 -18.36 -27.19 -6.90
CA PRO A 271 -18.58 -27.71 -8.26
C PRO A 271 -19.53 -26.82 -9.09
N THR A 272 -19.45 -26.90 -10.42
CA THR A 272 -20.20 -26.02 -11.35
C THR A 272 -21.71 -26.20 -11.28
N THR A 273 -22.18 -27.39 -10.87
CA THR A 273 -23.57 -27.67 -10.61
C THR A 273 -23.72 -28.23 -9.20
N THR A 274 -24.71 -27.74 -8.47
CA THR A 274 -25.01 -28.15 -7.10
C THR A 274 -26.34 -28.91 -7.07
N GLY A 275 -26.62 -29.60 -5.97
CA GLY A 275 -27.98 -29.97 -5.62
C GLY A 275 -28.85 -28.75 -5.33
N ASP A 276 -30.16 -28.91 -5.27
CA ASP A 276 -31.05 -27.89 -4.74
C ASP A 276 -30.73 -27.68 -3.24
N CYS A 277 -30.60 -26.44 -2.83
CA CYS A 277 -30.23 -26.05 -1.45
C CYS A 277 -28.84 -26.55 -0.96
N ASP A 278 -27.91 -26.85 -1.87
CA ASP A 278 -26.50 -26.95 -1.48
C ASP A 278 -25.94 -25.57 -1.16
N GLN A 279 -25.21 -25.45 -0.06
CA GLN A 279 -24.55 -24.20 0.34
C GLN A 279 -23.10 -24.16 -0.17
N ARG A 280 -22.88 -23.64 -1.37
CA ARG A 280 -21.54 -23.59 -1.99
C ARG A 280 -20.99 -22.17 -2.00
N GLN A 281 -19.70 -22.07 -2.29
CA GLN A 281 -18.97 -20.82 -2.38
C GLN A 281 -18.76 -20.46 -3.85
N GLY A 282 -19.15 -19.24 -4.21
CA GLY A 282 -19.00 -18.71 -5.57
C GLY A 282 -18.10 -17.46 -5.60
N ILE A 283 -17.73 -17.08 -6.82
CA ILE A 283 -17.05 -15.81 -7.13
C ILE A 283 -17.79 -15.13 -8.28
N ILE A 284 -18.03 -13.83 -8.14
CA ILE A 284 -18.55 -12.94 -9.18
C ILE A 284 -17.54 -11.83 -9.40
N TYR A 285 -17.19 -11.51 -10.63
CA TYR A 285 -16.14 -10.56 -10.92
C TYR A 285 -16.35 -9.78 -12.22
N LYS A 286 -15.74 -8.60 -12.30
CA LYS A 286 -15.68 -7.78 -13.54
C LYS A 286 -14.61 -8.33 -14.47
N LYS A 287 -14.98 -8.64 -15.71
CA LYS A 287 -14.07 -9.15 -16.77
C LYS A 287 -13.01 -8.13 -17.17
N SER A 288 -13.30 -6.82 -17.06
CA SER A 288 -12.35 -5.75 -17.32
C SER A 288 -11.23 -5.66 -16.25
N LYS A 289 -11.47 -6.23 -15.06
CA LYS A 289 -10.56 -6.19 -13.92
C LYS A 289 -9.89 -7.53 -13.62
N VAL A 290 -10.51 -8.63 -14.00
CA VAL A 290 -10.12 -9.97 -13.57
C VAL A 290 -10.12 -10.94 -14.75
N GLN A 291 -8.98 -11.58 -14.97
CA GLN A 291 -8.86 -12.74 -15.83
C GLN A 291 -8.97 -14.00 -14.97
N PHE A 292 -10.00 -14.79 -15.19
CA PHE A 292 -10.18 -16.08 -14.52
C PHE A 292 -9.17 -17.11 -15.06
N VAL A 293 -8.55 -17.87 -14.13
CA VAL A 293 -7.60 -18.93 -14.48
C VAL A 293 -8.18 -20.31 -14.16
N SER A 294 -8.58 -20.55 -12.90
CA SER A 294 -9.13 -21.85 -12.49
C SER A 294 -9.98 -21.75 -11.24
N ALA A 295 -10.84 -22.77 -11.05
CA ALA A 295 -11.58 -23.03 -9.82
C ALA A 295 -11.47 -24.49 -9.45
N THR A 296 -11.20 -24.77 -8.17
CA THR A 296 -11.14 -26.12 -7.62
C THR A 296 -11.57 -26.13 -6.16
N GLN A 297 -11.95 -27.30 -5.64
CA GLN A 297 -12.15 -27.47 -4.21
C GLN A 297 -10.88 -28.03 -3.57
N LEU A 298 -10.49 -27.48 -2.43
CA LEU A 298 -9.48 -28.08 -1.57
C LEU A 298 -10.14 -29.25 -0.81
N SER A 299 -10.38 -30.35 -1.54
CA SER A 299 -11.18 -31.48 -1.06
C SER A 299 -10.37 -32.54 -0.30
N SER A 300 -9.05 -32.43 -0.29
CA SER A 300 -8.15 -33.32 0.44
C SER A 300 -7.33 -32.55 1.45
N GLY A 301 -7.26 -33.07 2.65
CA GLY A 301 -6.47 -32.53 3.76
C GLY A 301 -6.32 -33.57 4.85
N SER A 302 -5.34 -33.39 5.73
CA SER A 302 -5.13 -34.29 6.86
C SER A 302 -6.23 -34.10 7.91
N PRO A 303 -6.63 -35.19 8.59
CA PRO A 303 -7.47 -35.06 9.78
C PRO A 303 -6.76 -34.22 10.84
N SER A 304 -7.52 -33.43 11.60
CA SER A 304 -7.02 -32.69 12.75
C SER A 304 -8.06 -32.67 13.87
N GLN A 305 -7.62 -32.49 15.10
CA GLN A 305 -8.46 -32.57 16.29
C GLN A 305 -9.29 -33.88 16.37
N GLY A 306 -8.76 -35.00 15.84
CA GLY A 306 -9.43 -36.30 15.83
C GLY A 306 -10.58 -36.45 14.83
N ASN A 307 -10.88 -35.41 14.04
CA ASN A 307 -11.95 -35.41 13.05
C ASN A 307 -11.40 -35.54 11.63
N SER A 308 -12.15 -36.16 10.72
CA SER A 308 -11.79 -36.18 9.30
C SER A 308 -11.94 -34.80 8.68
N TYR A 309 -11.15 -34.52 7.65
CA TYR A 309 -11.22 -33.25 6.89
C TYR A 309 -12.64 -33.01 6.33
N ASN A 310 -13.27 -34.06 5.77
CA ASN A 310 -14.64 -33.99 5.28
C ASN A 310 -15.63 -33.58 6.38
N TYR A 311 -15.55 -34.24 7.55
CA TYR A 311 -16.42 -33.91 8.69
C TYR A 311 -16.26 -32.47 9.16
N ASN A 312 -15.01 -31.99 9.25
CA ASN A 312 -14.71 -30.62 9.65
C ASN A 312 -15.34 -29.60 8.67
N TRP A 313 -15.34 -29.90 7.37
CA TRP A 313 -15.96 -29.06 6.33
C TRP A 313 -17.41 -29.48 6.03
N SER A 314 -18.18 -29.73 7.07
CA SER A 314 -19.64 -29.94 7.00
C SER A 314 -20.09 -31.04 6.02
N GLY A 315 -19.29 -32.10 5.86
CA GLY A 315 -19.61 -33.23 5.00
C GLY A 315 -19.41 -32.95 3.50
N GLY A 316 -18.46 -32.04 3.16
CA GLY A 316 -18.09 -31.78 1.77
C GLY A 316 -18.26 -30.33 1.30
N ARG A 317 -18.53 -29.39 2.21
CA ARG A 317 -18.50 -27.96 1.92
C ARG A 317 -17.06 -27.45 1.98
N TYR A 318 -16.19 -28.05 1.12
CA TYR A 318 -14.77 -27.77 1.10
C TYR A 318 -14.47 -26.33 0.69
N PRO A 319 -13.33 -25.73 1.15
CA PRO A 319 -12.87 -24.45 0.65
C PRO A 319 -12.80 -24.42 -0.87
N ALA A 320 -13.33 -23.37 -1.47
CA ALA A 320 -13.25 -23.14 -2.91
C ALA A 320 -12.02 -22.28 -3.22
N LEU A 321 -11.08 -22.80 -3.99
CA LEU A 321 -9.90 -22.09 -4.46
C LEU A 321 -10.16 -21.55 -5.86
N TYR A 322 -10.13 -20.25 -6.01
CA TYR A 322 -10.17 -19.53 -7.26
C TYR A 322 -8.81 -18.94 -7.55
N THR A 323 -8.22 -19.29 -8.68
CA THR A 323 -7.01 -18.63 -9.18
C THR A 323 -7.41 -17.64 -10.24
N VAL A 324 -7.00 -16.40 -10.05
CA VAL A 324 -7.29 -15.29 -10.97
C VAL A 324 -6.03 -14.46 -11.23
N ASN A 325 -6.00 -13.74 -12.34
CA ASN A 325 -5.07 -12.66 -12.55
C ASN A 325 -5.83 -11.33 -12.45
N LEU A 326 -5.39 -10.43 -11.57
CA LEU A 326 -5.87 -9.06 -11.54
C LEU A 326 -5.22 -8.28 -12.68
N ILE A 327 -6.03 -7.56 -13.47
CA ILE A 327 -5.57 -6.80 -14.63
C ILE A 327 -5.19 -5.39 -14.17
N SER A 328 -3.90 -5.15 -13.93
CA SER A 328 -3.37 -3.86 -13.48
C SER A 328 -2.64 -3.19 -14.65
N GLY A 329 -3.34 -2.40 -15.44
CA GLY A 329 -2.83 -1.86 -16.71
C GLY A 329 -2.49 -2.99 -17.69
N THR A 330 -1.23 -3.12 -18.09
CA THR A 330 -0.74 -4.22 -18.93
C THR A 330 -0.21 -5.41 -18.13
N THR A 331 -0.19 -5.32 -16.80
CA THR A 331 0.35 -6.35 -15.91
C THR A 331 -0.76 -7.26 -15.40
N LEU A 332 -0.51 -8.56 -15.42
CA LEU A 332 -1.34 -9.57 -14.80
C LEU A 332 -0.76 -9.96 -13.45
N VAL A 333 -1.49 -9.71 -12.37
CA VAL A 333 -1.08 -10.06 -11.00
C VAL A 333 -1.81 -11.33 -10.58
N PRO A 334 -1.13 -12.47 -10.44
CA PRO A 334 -1.76 -13.72 -10.02
C PRO A 334 -2.15 -13.64 -8.53
N VAL A 335 -3.39 -14.02 -8.23
CA VAL A 335 -3.94 -14.09 -6.87
C VAL A 335 -4.70 -15.40 -6.68
N SER A 336 -4.48 -16.05 -5.55
CA SER A 336 -5.23 -17.22 -5.08
C SER A 336 -6.27 -16.79 -4.05
N ILE A 337 -7.53 -16.98 -4.33
CA ILE A 337 -8.65 -16.64 -3.43
C ILE A 337 -9.23 -17.94 -2.89
N VAL A 338 -9.13 -18.15 -1.59
CA VAL A 338 -9.69 -19.29 -0.88
C VAL A 338 -10.97 -18.83 -0.18
N ASN A 339 -12.11 -19.15 -0.77
CA ASN A 339 -13.43 -18.81 -0.24
C ASN A 339 -13.95 -19.96 0.62
N ILE A 340 -14.25 -19.68 1.88
CA ILE A 340 -14.73 -20.66 2.85
C ILE A 340 -16.15 -20.36 3.33
N HIS A 341 -16.86 -21.41 3.74
CA HIS A 341 -18.04 -21.33 4.57
C HIS A 341 -17.94 -22.43 5.63
N ALA A 342 -17.51 -22.06 6.82
CA ALA A 342 -17.20 -22.99 7.89
C ALA A 342 -18.46 -23.57 8.56
N LYS A 343 -18.30 -24.48 9.52
CA LYS A 343 -19.41 -25.07 10.28
C LYS A 343 -20.07 -23.98 11.14
N ALA A 344 -21.36 -23.76 10.92
CA ALA A 344 -22.17 -22.84 11.70
C ALA A 344 -22.20 -23.23 13.20
N GLU A 345 -22.31 -22.27 14.09
CA GLU A 345 -22.61 -22.50 15.50
C GLU A 345 -24.05 -23.03 15.62
N ASP A 346 -24.25 -24.10 16.38
CA ASP A 346 -25.54 -24.73 16.56
C ASP A 346 -25.81 -25.12 18.03
N GLY A 347 -25.07 -24.50 18.97
CA GLY A 347 -25.17 -24.80 20.39
C GLY A 347 -24.53 -26.15 20.78
N ASN A 348 -23.76 -26.77 19.86
CA ASN A 348 -23.07 -28.02 20.12
C ASN A 348 -21.55 -27.81 20.19
N ALA A 349 -20.91 -28.27 21.26
CA ALA A 349 -19.45 -28.14 21.44
C ALA A 349 -18.63 -28.73 20.28
N THR A 350 -19.19 -29.67 19.51
CA THR A 350 -18.55 -30.20 18.29
C THR A 350 -18.41 -29.17 17.17
N SER A 351 -19.24 -28.13 17.12
CA SER A 351 -19.16 -27.08 16.10
C SER A 351 -17.84 -26.31 16.19
N TYR A 352 -17.42 -25.96 17.41
CA TYR A 352 -16.11 -25.37 17.66
C TYR A 352 -14.95 -26.29 17.23
N THR A 353 -14.96 -27.56 17.66
CA THR A 353 -13.86 -28.49 17.36
C THR A 353 -13.77 -28.78 15.85
N ARG A 354 -14.88 -28.73 15.12
CA ARG A 354 -14.91 -28.86 13.66
C ARG A 354 -14.29 -27.63 12.99
N ARG A 355 -14.64 -26.41 13.43
CA ARG A 355 -14.01 -25.17 12.91
C ARG A 355 -12.50 -25.15 13.21
N LEU A 356 -12.10 -25.54 14.43
CA LEU A 356 -10.69 -25.63 14.82
C LEU A 356 -9.95 -26.65 13.94
N GLY A 357 -10.50 -27.84 13.77
CA GLY A 357 -9.90 -28.87 12.91
C GLY A 357 -9.85 -28.47 11.43
N ALA A 358 -10.88 -27.78 10.93
CA ALA A 358 -10.92 -27.23 9.58
C ALA A 358 -9.80 -26.18 9.38
N SER A 359 -9.68 -25.24 10.32
CA SER A 359 -8.66 -24.19 10.30
C SER A 359 -7.24 -24.75 10.32
N GLN A 360 -6.97 -25.72 11.23
CA GLN A 360 -5.66 -26.34 11.33
C GLN A 360 -5.26 -27.08 10.03
N ALA A 361 -6.17 -27.88 9.48
CA ALA A 361 -5.92 -28.61 8.26
C ALA A 361 -5.78 -27.68 7.05
N LEU A 362 -6.57 -26.61 6.97
CA LEU A 362 -6.45 -25.62 5.91
C LEU A 362 -5.12 -24.87 5.99
N LYS A 363 -4.70 -24.45 7.19
CA LYS A 363 -3.39 -23.78 7.36
C LYS A 363 -2.24 -24.69 6.92
N MET A 364 -2.26 -25.96 7.26
CA MET A 364 -1.25 -26.93 6.78
C MET A 364 -1.18 -27.00 5.26
N ILE A 365 -2.30 -26.88 4.56
CA ILE A 365 -2.34 -26.85 3.09
C ILE A 365 -1.73 -25.55 2.60
N LEU A 366 -2.12 -24.39 3.17
CA LEU A 366 -1.71 -23.07 2.71
C LEU A 366 -0.25 -22.74 3.05
N ASP A 367 0.30 -23.31 4.14
CA ASP A 367 1.72 -23.22 4.48
C ASP A 367 2.61 -24.09 3.57
N GLY A 368 2.00 -24.99 2.79
CA GLY A 368 2.72 -25.84 1.86
C GLY A 368 3.33 -25.05 0.69
N THR A 369 4.36 -25.61 0.06
CA THR A 369 5.14 -24.97 -1.02
C THR A 369 4.31 -24.54 -2.24
N SER A 370 3.08 -25.06 -2.39
CA SER A 370 2.16 -24.65 -3.45
C SER A 370 1.56 -23.27 -3.23
N TYR A 371 1.49 -22.79 -1.98
CA TYR A 371 0.75 -21.56 -1.62
C TYR A 371 1.56 -20.56 -0.78
N ASN A 372 2.55 -20.99 0.00
CA ASN A 372 3.30 -20.18 0.98
C ASN A 372 4.11 -19.00 0.41
N SER A 373 4.10 -18.82 -0.90
CA SER A 373 4.74 -17.68 -1.58
C SER A 373 3.81 -17.07 -2.64
N LYS A 374 2.50 -17.25 -2.47
CA LYS A 374 1.49 -16.73 -3.38
C LYS A 374 0.77 -15.54 -2.79
N ASN A 375 0.38 -14.60 -3.62
CA ASN A 375 -0.64 -13.64 -3.26
C ASN A 375 -1.92 -14.40 -2.93
N LEU A 376 -2.25 -14.52 -1.65
CA LEU A 376 -3.36 -15.34 -1.19
C LEU A 376 -4.34 -14.50 -0.36
N ILE A 377 -5.63 -14.69 -0.64
CA ILE A 377 -6.74 -14.13 0.13
C ILE A 377 -7.58 -15.29 0.64
N LEU A 378 -7.58 -15.52 1.95
CA LEU A 378 -8.50 -16.41 2.64
C LEU A 378 -9.69 -15.55 3.10
N ILE A 379 -10.87 -15.84 2.56
CA ILE A 379 -12.05 -15.01 2.67
C ILE A 379 -13.29 -15.88 2.85
N GLY A 380 -14.32 -15.43 3.55
CA GLY A 380 -15.56 -16.16 3.64
C GLY A 380 -16.33 -15.94 4.92
N ASP A 381 -17.35 -16.76 5.11
CA ASP A 381 -18.06 -16.93 6.36
C ASP A 381 -17.32 -17.95 7.23
N PHE A 382 -16.58 -17.44 8.19
CA PHE A 382 -15.79 -18.25 9.14
C PHE A 382 -16.66 -18.86 10.25
N ASN A 383 -17.92 -18.39 10.38
CA ASN A 383 -18.84 -18.78 11.44
C ASN A 383 -18.23 -18.68 12.85
N ASP A 384 -17.13 -17.90 12.97
CA ASP A 384 -16.47 -17.59 14.23
C ASP A 384 -15.65 -16.32 14.11
N TYR A 385 -15.29 -15.76 15.26
CA TYR A 385 -14.46 -14.57 15.36
C TYR A 385 -12.98 -14.89 15.11
N LEU A 386 -12.19 -13.91 14.71
CA LEU A 386 -10.73 -14.03 14.69
C LEU A 386 -10.12 -13.83 16.09
N ILE A 387 -10.82 -13.10 16.98
CA ILE A 387 -10.44 -12.91 18.37
C ILE A 387 -11.64 -13.30 19.25
N GLY A 388 -11.45 -14.25 20.14
CA GLY A 388 -12.55 -14.87 20.88
C GLY A 388 -13.24 -15.96 20.08
N THR A 389 -14.45 -16.34 20.45
CA THR A 389 -15.25 -17.36 19.75
C THR A 389 -16.74 -17.10 19.89
N THR A 390 -17.52 -17.54 18.90
CA THR A 390 -18.99 -17.55 18.94
C THR A 390 -19.54 -18.70 19.79
N SER A 391 -18.71 -19.71 20.11
CA SER A 391 -19.16 -20.91 20.82
C SER A 391 -19.32 -20.66 22.32
N ASP A 392 -20.51 -20.89 22.83
CA ASP A 392 -20.86 -20.92 24.26
C ASP A 392 -21.07 -22.35 24.79
N ALA A 393 -21.17 -23.34 23.90
CA ALA A 393 -21.41 -24.76 24.24
C ALA A 393 -20.16 -25.50 24.74
N CYS A 394 -19.00 -24.85 24.77
CA CYS A 394 -17.75 -25.38 25.34
C CYS A 394 -17.08 -24.32 26.19
N ALA A 395 -16.18 -24.73 27.09
CA ALA A 395 -15.33 -23.81 27.86
C ALA A 395 -14.22 -23.18 26.99
N CYS A 396 -14.52 -22.88 25.72
CA CYS A 396 -13.60 -22.34 24.73
C CYS A 396 -13.61 -20.82 24.84
N THR A 397 -12.45 -20.19 24.82
CA THR A 397 -12.31 -18.73 24.87
C THR A 397 -11.47 -18.17 23.72
N LEU A 398 -10.81 -19.05 22.97
CA LEU A 398 -9.91 -18.69 21.89
C LEU A 398 -10.57 -18.94 20.52
N SER A 399 -10.22 -18.14 19.55
CA SER A 399 -10.64 -18.35 18.17
C SER A 399 -10.17 -19.72 17.64
N PRO A 400 -11.01 -20.47 16.91
CA PRO A 400 -10.57 -21.64 16.16
C PRO A 400 -9.59 -21.28 15.02
N TYR A 401 -9.47 -20.00 14.66
CA TYR A 401 -8.55 -19.47 13.65
C TYR A 401 -7.31 -18.79 14.25
N LYS A 402 -7.07 -18.95 15.56
CA LYS A 402 -5.90 -18.40 16.24
C LYS A 402 -4.57 -18.78 15.58
N ASN A 403 -4.48 -19.96 14.97
CA ASN A 403 -3.32 -20.41 14.23
C ASN A 403 -2.94 -19.50 13.04
N PHE A 404 -3.91 -18.83 12.40
CA PHE A 404 -3.65 -17.80 11.37
C PHE A 404 -3.36 -16.45 12.01
N VAL A 405 -4.11 -16.08 13.05
CA VAL A 405 -3.98 -14.77 13.72
C VAL A 405 -2.62 -14.59 14.39
N ASP A 406 -2.08 -15.66 14.99
CA ASP A 406 -0.78 -15.63 15.66
C ASP A 406 0.41 -15.68 14.69
N ASP A 407 0.21 -16.12 13.49
CA ASP A 407 1.26 -16.22 12.46
C ASP A 407 1.35 -14.93 11.63
N GLU A 408 1.66 -13.82 12.31
CA GLU A 408 1.77 -12.50 11.69
C GLU A 408 2.96 -12.38 10.71
N VAL A 409 3.86 -13.37 10.69
CA VAL A 409 4.96 -13.44 9.72
C VAL A 409 4.44 -13.81 8.33
N ASN A 410 3.50 -14.74 8.26
CA ASN A 410 3.00 -15.29 7.00
C ASN A 410 1.60 -14.76 6.64
N TYR A 411 0.82 -14.30 7.62
CA TYR A 411 -0.58 -13.89 7.41
C TYR A 411 -0.88 -12.55 8.09
N ASN A 412 -1.70 -11.75 7.44
CA ASN A 412 -2.27 -10.54 8.00
C ASN A 412 -3.80 -10.67 8.06
N SER A 413 -4.34 -10.72 9.27
CA SER A 413 -5.78 -10.83 9.56
C SER A 413 -6.42 -9.44 9.52
N ILE A 414 -6.71 -8.92 8.32
CA ILE A 414 -7.09 -7.51 8.10
C ILE A 414 -8.46 -7.13 8.68
N THR A 415 -9.29 -8.09 9.05
CA THR A 415 -10.61 -7.88 9.67
C THR A 415 -10.64 -8.18 11.17
N LYS A 416 -9.52 -8.59 11.80
CA LYS A 416 -9.47 -9.11 13.19
C LYS A 416 -10.05 -8.16 14.25
N ASN A 417 -10.06 -6.85 13.99
CA ASN A 417 -10.54 -5.84 14.92
C ASN A 417 -11.90 -5.23 14.52
N MET A 418 -12.54 -5.76 13.48
CA MET A 418 -13.85 -5.26 13.05
C MET A 418 -14.94 -5.73 14.02
N VAL A 419 -15.87 -4.82 14.30
CA VAL A 419 -17.04 -5.05 15.12
C VAL A 419 -18.27 -5.02 14.21
N ASP A 420 -19.20 -5.96 14.42
CA ASP A 420 -20.44 -6.01 13.67
C ASP A 420 -21.26 -4.74 13.93
N VAL A 421 -21.58 -4.02 12.86
CA VAL A 421 -22.43 -2.82 12.94
C VAL A 421 -23.92 -3.17 13.08
N ASN A 422 -24.31 -4.41 12.76
CA ASN A 422 -25.65 -4.94 12.97
C ASN A 422 -25.81 -5.46 14.40
N GLN A 423 -25.78 -4.56 15.37
CA GLN A 423 -25.77 -4.88 16.81
C GLN A 423 -27.08 -5.48 17.35
N THR A 424 -27.83 -6.22 16.55
CA THR A 424 -29.09 -6.89 16.99
C THR A 424 -28.84 -7.87 18.15
N TRP A 425 -27.61 -8.39 18.27
CA TRP A 425 -27.20 -9.38 19.28
C TRP A 425 -26.19 -8.85 20.30
N GLY A 426 -25.99 -7.53 20.37
CA GLY A 426 -24.96 -6.89 21.18
C GLY A 426 -23.69 -6.61 20.41
N THR A 427 -22.72 -5.96 21.05
CA THR A 427 -21.43 -5.64 20.43
C THR A 427 -20.56 -6.89 20.37
N HIS A 428 -20.27 -7.39 19.19
CA HIS A 428 -19.43 -8.55 18.95
C HIS A 428 -18.59 -8.36 17.68
N PRO A 429 -17.46 -9.10 17.52
CA PRO A 429 -16.71 -9.13 16.26
C PRO A 429 -17.54 -9.71 15.11
N ILE A 430 -17.08 -9.46 13.87
CA ILE A 430 -17.70 -10.03 12.66
C ILE A 430 -17.28 -11.49 12.46
N ILE A 431 -18.09 -12.24 11.70
CA ILE A 431 -17.80 -13.61 11.27
C ILE A 431 -17.44 -13.71 9.78
N GLU A 432 -17.73 -12.65 9.02
CA GLU A 432 -17.31 -12.47 7.62
C GLU A 432 -15.86 -11.96 7.59
N ASN A 433 -14.89 -12.88 7.52
CA ASN A 433 -13.50 -12.52 7.72
C ASN A 433 -12.65 -12.54 6.43
N ILE A 434 -11.56 -11.76 6.47
CA ILE A 434 -10.54 -11.70 5.43
C ILE A 434 -9.16 -11.77 6.08
N ILE A 435 -8.38 -12.77 5.66
CA ILE A 435 -6.97 -12.95 6.02
C ILE A 435 -6.18 -12.97 4.71
N ILE A 436 -5.09 -12.26 4.66
CA ILE A 436 -4.22 -12.20 3.47
C ILE A 436 -2.84 -12.76 3.79
N SER A 437 -2.13 -13.26 2.78
CA SER A 437 -0.72 -13.62 2.93
C SER A 437 0.16 -12.37 3.03
N ASN A 438 1.37 -12.53 3.57
CA ASN A 438 2.34 -11.46 3.70
C ASN A 438 2.73 -10.84 2.35
N GLU A 439 2.70 -11.61 1.24
CA GLU A 439 2.94 -11.12 -0.12
C GLU A 439 1.96 -10.03 -0.55
N LEU A 440 0.73 -10.04 -0.01
CA LEU A 440 -0.29 -9.03 -0.29
C LEU A 440 -0.29 -7.86 0.70
N SER A 441 0.44 -7.93 1.80
CA SER A 441 0.38 -6.92 2.87
C SER A 441 0.75 -5.53 2.37
N THR A 442 1.70 -5.41 1.45
CA THR A 442 2.10 -4.13 0.84
C THR A 442 1.08 -3.58 -0.17
N ASN A 443 0.21 -4.44 -0.67
CA ASN A 443 -0.82 -4.08 -1.63
C ASN A 443 -2.16 -3.78 -0.96
N TYR A 444 -2.36 -4.21 0.28
CA TYR A 444 -3.55 -3.90 1.04
C TYR A 444 -3.60 -2.42 1.40
N VAL A 445 -4.67 -1.73 1.03
CA VAL A 445 -4.90 -0.34 1.42
C VAL A 445 -5.33 -0.31 2.88
N SER A 446 -4.44 0.15 3.75
CA SER A 446 -4.67 0.19 5.20
C SER A 446 -5.99 0.88 5.54
N SER A 447 -6.74 0.31 6.50
CA SER A 447 -8.04 0.82 6.93
C SER A 447 -9.13 0.88 5.84
N SER A 448 -8.97 0.15 4.74
CA SER A 448 -9.99 0.05 3.68
C SER A 448 -11.06 -1.01 3.94
N THR A 449 -10.88 -1.83 4.99
CA THR A 449 -11.90 -2.81 5.38
C THR A 449 -13.14 -2.11 5.91
N ALA A 450 -14.30 -2.49 5.37
CA ALA A 450 -15.59 -1.93 5.77
C ALA A 450 -16.69 -3.00 5.74
N GLN A 451 -17.59 -2.96 6.71
CA GLN A 451 -18.87 -3.66 6.62
C GLN A 451 -19.85 -2.75 5.87
N GLU A 452 -20.41 -3.23 4.77
CA GLU A 452 -21.18 -2.45 3.79
C GLU A 452 -22.63 -2.24 4.25
N ALA A 453 -22.81 -1.70 5.43
CA ALA A 453 -24.12 -1.54 6.07
C ALA A 453 -25.08 -0.59 5.32
N ALA A 454 -24.56 0.30 4.47
CA ALA A 454 -25.39 1.24 3.70
C ALA A 454 -26.40 0.53 2.77
N ILE A 455 -26.12 -0.70 2.34
CA ILE A 455 -27.02 -1.47 1.47
C ILE A 455 -28.37 -1.78 2.15
N VAL A 456 -28.40 -1.88 3.48
CA VAL A 456 -29.63 -2.14 4.25
C VAL A 456 -30.65 -1.02 4.05
N GLN A 457 -30.19 0.21 3.88
CA GLN A 457 -31.08 1.37 3.65
C GLN A 457 -31.61 1.43 2.20
N ASN A 458 -30.89 0.82 1.27
CA ASN A 458 -31.21 0.83 -0.15
C ASN A 458 -32.15 -0.30 -0.57
N ILE A 459 -32.27 -1.35 0.25
CA ILE A 459 -33.08 -2.55 -0.04
C ILE A 459 -34.17 -2.68 1.04
N SER A 460 -35.43 -2.63 0.59
CA SER A 460 -36.55 -2.77 1.52
C SER A 460 -36.55 -4.12 2.21
N ASN A 461 -36.62 -4.10 3.55
CA ASN A 461 -36.65 -5.31 4.39
C ASN A 461 -35.46 -6.26 4.12
N TYR A 462 -34.27 -5.69 3.98
CA TYR A 462 -33.02 -6.38 3.58
C TYR A 462 -32.85 -7.76 4.24
N TYR A 463 -32.95 -7.83 5.57
CA TYR A 463 -32.71 -9.05 6.34
C TYR A 463 -33.71 -10.19 6.08
N ASN A 464 -34.88 -9.91 5.51
CA ASN A 464 -35.87 -10.93 5.16
C ASN A 464 -35.99 -11.17 3.64
N THR A 465 -35.41 -10.29 2.83
CA THR A 465 -35.56 -10.35 1.37
C THR A 465 -34.25 -10.53 0.62
N THR A 466 -33.13 -10.51 1.32
CA THR A 466 -31.80 -10.52 0.68
C THR A 466 -30.81 -11.42 1.42
N SER A 467 -30.39 -11.03 2.64
CA SER A 467 -29.49 -11.81 3.47
C SER A 467 -29.53 -11.35 4.92
N ASN A 468 -29.38 -12.27 5.86
CA ASN A 468 -29.18 -11.99 7.26
C ASN A 468 -27.71 -11.62 7.63
N HIS A 469 -26.80 -11.62 6.64
CA HIS A 469 -25.41 -11.19 6.76
C HIS A 469 -25.16 -9.85 6.07
N LEU A 470 -24.17 -9.09 6.54
CA LEU A 470 -23.69 -7.88 5.89
C LEU A 470 -22.38 -8.16 5.14
N PRO A 471 -22.22 -7.63 3.91
CA PRO A 471 -20.98 -7.79 3.17
C PRO A 471 -19.82 -7.07 3.86
N VAL A 472 -18.61 -7.63 3.74
CA VAL A 472 -17.36 -7.03 4.21
C VAL A 472 -16.41 -6.85 3.06
N SER A 473 -15.93 -5.63 2.82
CA SER A 473 -15.04 -5.30 1.73
C SER A 473 -13.63 -4.93 2.18
N ALA A 474 -12.67 -5.10 1.27
CA ALA A 474 -11.30 -4.63 1.39
C ALA A 474 -10.79 -4.14 0.04
N THR A 475 -9.85 -3.19 0.05
CA THR A 475 -9.25 -2.62 -1.16
C THR A 475 -7.77 -2.96 -1.23
N PHE A 476 -7.32 -3.30 -2.43
CA PHE A 476 -5.93 -3.58 -2.76
C PHE A 476 -5.47 -2.64 -3.87
N GLN A 477 -4.20 -2.23 -3.81
CA GLN A 477 -3.59 -1.38 -4.82
C GLN A 477 -2.30 -2.03 -5.30
N PHE A 478 -2.22 -2.28 -6.61
CA PHE A 478 -1.03 -2.81 -7.25
C PHE A 478 -0.38 -1.72 -8.08
N SER A 479 0.94 -1.55 -7.93
CA SER A 479 1.70 -0.65 -8.78
C SER A 479 1.62 -1.13 -10.23
N VAL A 480 1.22 -0.28 -11.14
CA VAL A 480 1.42 -0.52 -12.55
C VAL A 480 2.88 -0.22 -12.83
N LEU A 481 3.66 -1.20 -13.25
CA LEU A 481 4.92 -0.95 -13.95
C LEU A 481 4.56 -0.39 -15.34
N GLY A 482 4.02 0.84 -15.36
CA GLY A 482 4.03 1.66 -16.55
C GLY A 482 5.43 2.23 -16.68
N THR A 483 5.98 2.29 -17.90
CA THR A 483 6.96 3.33 -18.22
C THR A 483 6.48 4.61 -17.55
N PRO A 484 7.34 5.36 -16.83
CA PRO A 484 6.91 6.62 -16.29
C PRO A 484 6.33 7.41 -17.48
N GLU A 485 5.00 7.48 -17.55
CA GLU A 485 4.40 8.55 -18.32
C GLU A 485 4.93 9.80 -17.62
N TYR A 486 5.81 10.48 -18.28
CA TYR A 486 6.12 11.87 -17.97
C TYR A 486 4.81 12.62 -18.11
N THR A 487 4.02 12.57 -17.07
CA THR A 487 2.84 13.40 -16.97
C THR A 487 3.36 14.81 -16.89
N TYR A 488 3.22 15.47 -17.97
CA TYR A 488 3.43 16.91 -18.09
C TYR A 488 2.51 17.56 -17.05
N THR A 489 3.08 17.97 -15.92
CA THR A 489 2.41 19.01 -15.12
C THR A 489 2.14 20.14 -16.09
N GLN A 490 0.90 20.56 -16.20
CA GLN A 490 0.61 21.83 -16.86
C GLN A 490 1.41 22.88 -16.09
N LYS A 491 2.69 23.04 -16.45
CA LYS A 491 3.43 24.27 -16.13
C LYS A 491 2.53 25.37 -16.67
N SER A 492 2.14 26.28 -15.81
CA SER A 492 1.40 27.45 -16.22
C SER A 492 2.06 27.97 -17.49
N LEU A 493 1.36 27.88 -18.60
CA LEU A 493 1.91 28.24 -19.90
C LEU A 493 2.36 29.70 -19.82
N LEU A 494 3.61 29.96 -20.17
CA LEU A 494 4.10 31.32 -20.32
C LEU A 494 3.51 31.86 -21.64
N SER A 495 2.71 32.90 -21.54
CA SER A 495 2.22 33.61 -22.73
C SER A 495 3.41 34.33 -23.38
N ILE A 496 3.68 34.03 -24.63
CA ILE A 496 4.87 34.50 -25.37
C ILE A 496 4.45 35.11 -26.69
N TYR A 497 4.97 36.29 -27.00
CA TYR A 497 4.67 36.99 -28.25
C TYR A 497 5.84 37.90 -28.69
N PRO A 498 6.00 38.16 -30.00
CA PRO A 498 5.34 37.47 -31.11
C PRO A 498 5.84 36.01 -31.24
N ASN A 499 5.03 35.15 -31.76
CA ASN A 499 5.43 33.79 -32.08
C ASN A 499 4.77 33.37 -33.42
N PRO A 500 5.50 33.22 -34.49
CA PRO A 500 6.98 33.25 -34.64
C PRO A 500 7.66 34.59 -34.35
N VAL A 501 8.98 34.54 -33.99
CA VAL A 501 9.77 35.71 -33.61
C VAL A 501 11.04 35.83 -34.42
N LYS A 502 11.45 37.10 -34.72
CA LYS A 502 12.70 37.38 -35.45
C LYS A 502 13.82 37.91 -34.56
N GLU A 503 13.54 38.87 -33.70
CA GLU A 503 14.58 39.58 -32.94
C GLU A 503 14.32 39.59 -31.44
N GLU A 504 13.12 39.97 -30.99
CA GLU A 504 12.76 40.15 -29.60
C GLU A 504 11.49 39.38 -29.26
N LEU A 505 11.56 38.60 -28.17
CA LEU A 505 10.48 37.79 -27.65
C LEU A 505 10.01 38.38 -26.31
N GLN A 506 8.74 38.70 -26.21
CA GLN A 506 8.10 39.17 -25.00
C GLN A 506 7.31 38.04 -24.30
N PHE A 507 7.15 38.16 -22.99
CA PHE A 507 6.38 37.20 -22.19
C PHE A 507 5.59 37.88 -21.09
N ASP A 508 4.47 37.26 -20.68
CA ASP A 508 3.64 37.75 -19.60
C ASP A 508 4.28 37.44 -18.23
N THR A 509 4.43 38.49 -17.40
CA THR A 509 5.01 38.38 -16.04
C THR A 509 3.99 38.04 -14.96
N ALA A 510 2.70 37.97 -15.28
CA ALA A 510 1.65 37.66 -14.29
C ALA A 510 1.94 36.33 -13.55
N GLY A 511 2.09 36.40 -12.22
CA GLY A 511 2.36 35.25 -11.35
C GLY A 511 3.79 34.68 -11.49
N LEU A 512 4.76 35.47 -11.94
CA LEU A 512 6.19 35.22 -11.79
C LEU A 512 6.71 35.91 -10.51
N GLU A 513 7.80 35.36 -9.96
CA GLU A 513 8.50 36.00 -8.83
C GLU A 513 9.27 37.22 -9.31
N ASP A 514 9.39 38.25 -8.45
CA ASP A 514 10.21 39.41 -8.70
C ASP A 514 11.68 38.96 -8.92
N ASN A 515 12.27 39.27 -10.08
CA ASN A 515 13.61 38.87 -10.53
C ASN A 515 13.74 37.48 -11.17
N ALA A 516 12.68 36.89 -11.68
CA ALA A 516 12.76 35.64 -12.43
C ALA A 516 13.56 35.87 -13.74
N THR A 517 14.64 35.09 -13.93
CA THR A 517 15.49 35.17 -15.13
C THR A 517 14.97 34.28 -16.24
N ALA A 518 15.05 34.79 -17.47
CA ALA A 518 14.67 34.06 -18.67
C ALA A 518 15.80 33.13 -19.13
N GLN A 519 15.48 31.90 -19.47
CA GLN A 519 16.38 30.89 -20.03
C GLN A 519 15.77 30.28 -21.29
N ILE A 520 16.56 30.09 -22.34
CA ILE A 520 16.12 29.48 -23.60
C ILE A 520 16.81 28.13 -23.76
N PHE A 521 16.04 27.14 -24.18
CA PHE A 521 16.52 25.78 -24.46
C PHE A 521 16.13 25.33 -25.84
N ASP A 522 17.00 24.57 -26.53
CA ASP A 522 16.64 23.85 -27.73
C ASP A 522 15.81 22.58 -27.39
N LEU A 523 15.32 21.88 -28.41
CA LEU A 523 14.49 20.67 -28.21
C LEU A 523 15.27 19.48 -27.63
N THR A 524 16.62 19.55 -27.58
CA THR A 524 17.45 18.53 -26.93
C THR A 524 17.67 18.81 -25.43
N GLY A 525 17.17 19.97 -24.94
CA GLY A 525 17.35 20.41 -23.57
C GLY A 525 18.65 21.19 -23.33
N ARG A 526 19.42 21.49 -24.36
CA ARG A 526 20.64 22.31 -24.26
C ARG A 526 20.24 23.77 -24.08
N GLN A 527 20.81 24.44 -23.06
CA GLN A 527 20.59 25.86 -22.84
C GLN A 527 21.31 26.70 -23.90
N MET A 528 20.57 27.61 -24.50
CA MET A 528 21.03 28.56 -25.50
C MET A 528 21.35 29.90 -24.86
N SER A 529 22.35 30.58 -25.39
CA SER A 529 22.69 31.94 -24.94
C SER A 529 21.59 32.92 -25.38
N CYS A 530 21.01 33.64 -24.44
CA CYS A 530 20.08 34.73 -24.69
C CYS A 530 20.43 35.93 -23.82
N ARG A 531 20.05 37.12 -24.29
CA ARG A 531 20.21 38.36 -23.55
C ARG A 531 18.83 38.86 -23.11
N GLN A 532 18.63 39.00 -21.84
CA GLN A 532 17.44 39.66 -21.29
C GLN A 532 17.60 41.18 -21.52
N ILE A 533 16.65 41.81 -22.18
CA ILE A 533 16.64 43.23 -22.52
C ILE A 533 15.91 43.98 -21.42
N ASP A 534 14.79 43.48 -20.97
CA ASP A 534 13.92 44.07 -19.95
C ASP A 534 13.29 42.96 -19.10
N VAL A 535 12.51 43.32 -18.08
CA VAL A 535 11.85 42.37 -17.15
C VAL A 535 11.02 41.29 -17.84
N ASN A 536 10.49 41.59 -19.03
CA ASN A 536 9.63 40.71 -19.79
C ASN A 536 10.07 40.49 -21.25
N THR A 537 11.29 40.90 -21.62
CA THR A 537 11.77 40.85 -23.02
C THR A 537 13.15 40.21 -23.14
N VAL A 538 13.31 39.28 -24.07
CA VAL A 538 14.59 38.63 -24.37
C VAL A 538 14.94 38.79 -25.86
N SER A 539 16.22 39.05 -26.16
CA SER A 539 16.73 39.01 -27.53
C SER A 539 16.98 37.57 -27.95
N VAL A 540 16.47 37.21 -29.12
CA VAL A 540 16.65 35.92 -29.77
C VAL A 540 17.44 36.03 -31.09
N THR A 541 18.07 37.16 -31.33
CA THR A 541 18.82 37.43 -32.60
C THR A 541 19.98 36.47 -32.81
N SER A 542 20.60 35.97 -31.73
CA SER A 542 21.72 35.02 -31.81
C SER A 542 21.29 33.56 -32.03
N LEU A 543 19.99 33.26 -32.01
CA LEU A 543 19.50 31.90 -32.18
C LEU A 543 19.33 31.59 -33.69
N PRO A 544 19.76 30.41 -34.15
CA PRO A 544 19.39 29.89 -35.45
C PRO A 544 17.87 29.75 -35.61
N THR A 545 17.39 29.76 -36.86
CA THR A 545 15.99 29.39 -37.14
C THR A 545 15.67 28.01 -36.56
N GLY A 546 14.57 27.92 -35.81
CA GLY A 546 14.22 26.68 -35.13
C GLY A 546 13.14 26.84 -34.08
N ILE A 547 12.87 25.73 -33.38
CA ILE A 547 11.91 25.67 -32.27
C ILE A 547 12.67 25.65 -30.94
N TYR A 548 12.22 26.51 -30.01
CA TYR A 548 12.85 26.69 -28.71
C TYR A 548 11.82 26.71 -27.58
N ILE A 549 12.29 26.52 -26.39
CA ILE A 549 11.51 26.65 -25.13
C ILE A 549 12.09 27.83 -24.35
N LEU A 550 11.26 28.83 -24.04
CA LEU A 550 11.55 29.87 -23.08
C LEU A 550 11.07 29.40 -21.71
N LYS A 551 11.94 29.46 -20.71
CA LYS A 551 11.64 29.18 -19.30
C LYS A 551 11.90 30.45 -18.48
N VAL A 552 10.92 30.86 -17.66
CA VAL A 552 11.02 31.98 -16.71
C VAL A 552 10.43 31.53 -15.38
N GLY A 553 11.28 31.38 -14.36
CA GLY A 553 10.87 30.84 -13.07
C GLY A 553 10.30 29.42 -13.22
N ASN A 554 9.05 29.24 -12.80
CA ASN A 554 8.33 27.98 -12.88
C ASN A 554 7.45 27.84 -14.15
N LYS A 555 7.40 28.87 -15.01
CA LYS A 555 6.63 28.87 -16.25
C LYS A 555 7.50 28.60 -17.48
N SER A 556 6.91 28.04 -18.51
CA SER A 556 7.61 27.85 -19.80
C SER A 556 6.65 27.97 -20.98
N GLY A 557 7.20 28.41 -22.11
CA GLY A 557 6.45 28.52 -23.37
C GLY A 557 7.33 28.14 -24.57
N LYS A 558 6.71 27.60 -25.63
CA LYS A 558 7.36 27.21 -26.85
C LYS A 558 7.23 28.32 -27.87
N PHE A 559 8.32 28.65 -28.58
CA PHE A 559 8.32 29.64 -29.65
C PHE A 559 9.08 29.15 -30.89
N VAL A 560 8.80 29.77 -32.02
CA VAL A 560 9.46 29.54 -33.29
C VAL A 560 10.31 30.76 -33.62
N LYS A 561 11.62 30.55 -33.80
CA LYS A 561 12.57 31.57 -34.30
C LYS A 561 12.64 31.49 -35.85
N GLU A 562 12.35 32.59 -36.53
CA GLU A 562 12.51 32.78 -37.96
C GLU A 562 13.84 33.42 -38.33
#